data_f1e1057f3de453df49ce5cf24bd6289a
#
_entry.id   f1e1057f3de453df49ce5cf24bd6289a
#
_cell.length_a   1.000
_cell.length_b   1.000
_cell.length_c   1.000
_cell.angle_alpha   90.00
_cell.angle_beta   90.00
_cell.angle_gamma   90.00
#
_symmetry.space_group_name_H-M   'P 1'
#
loop_
_entity.id
_entity.type
_entity.pdbx_description
1 polymer ?
#
loop_
_entity_poly.entity_id
_entity_poly.type
_entity_poly.pdbx_seq_one_letter_code
_entity_poly.pdbx_strand_id
1 'polypeptide(L)'
;EKSLTRMGRWVEFKGSYKTMDADFMETIWWVFKTLWEKGLIYEGFKILPYCCRCTTPLSNFETNQGYKDVQDPAVTVAFQLKDQPDTYILAWTTTPWTLPSNTGLAVGEEVDYIKVEDNGKYYIMAEALVGRYYKNPEELKVVAKMKGPELVGLHYVPLFPYFASLENEGAFRVVIGHHVTVESGTGIVHIAPGFGEDDAEIGRKEGLPALCPIDAEGKFVAEVTDYQGEYVKSVDKAIIRRLKDEGKLVKQETYQHSYPHCWRCDQPLIYKAVSSWFVSIDKVKETMIAANQKVSWYPEHIKNGRFGKWLEGARDWAISRNRYWGSPIPVWKCPDCGETICVGSIQELYELSGVKLDDLHKHFVDKVTIPCKCGSKMHRVDEVLDCWFESGSMPYAQNHYPFENKEAFDATFPADFIAEGLDQTRGWFYTLTVLGAALFGQSPMKNVVVNGLVLAEDGRKMSKRLKNYPEVDYVFDKYGADALRLFLMNAAAM
;
A
#
# COMPACT_ATOMS: atom_id res chain seq x y z
N GLU A 1 23.07 23.70 8.87
CA GLU A 1 23.28 24.71 9.92
C GLU A 1 23.30 26.11 9.33
N LYS A 2 24.26 26.48 8.44
CA LYS A 2 24.45 27.81 7.88
C LYS A 2 23.16 28.45 7.32
N SER A 3 22.45 27.77 6.45
CA SER A 3 21.23 28.27 5.81
C SER A 3 20.09 28.46 6.83
N LEU A 4 19.92 27.55 7.78
CA LEU A 4 18.90 27.65 8.83
C LEU A 4 19.20 28.80 9.80
N THR A 5 20.46 28.98 10.19
CA THR A 5 20.89 30.11 11.02
C THR A 5 20.62 31.44 10.30
N ARG A 6 20.96 31.53 8.99
CA ARG A 6 20.73 32.72 8.19
C ARG A 6 19.22 33.01 8.00
N MET A 7 18.38 31.98 7.98
CA MET A 7 16.91 32.12 8.00
C MET A 7 16.39 32.60 9.35
N GLY A 8 17.21 32.68 10.37
CA GLY A 8 16.80 33.06 11.73
C GLY A 8 16.05 31.97 12.48
N ARG A 9 16.26 30.70 12.14
CA ARG A 9 15.70 29.58 12.88
C ARG A 9 16.51 29.36 14.16
N TRP A 10 15.84 29.46 15.29
CA TRP A 10 16.44 29.24 16.60
C TRP A 10 16.28 27.78 17.00
N VAL A 11 17.33 27.01 16.77
CA VAL A 11 17.41 25.59 17.14
C VAL A 11 18.80 25.28 17.64
N GLU A 12 18.90 24.31 18.51
CA GLU A 12 20.16 23.72 18.91
C GLU A 12 20.59 22.71 17.84
N PHE A 13 21.75 22.94 17.21
CA PHE A 13 22.32 22.02 16.21
C PHE A 13 23.23 20.95 16.81
N LYS A 14 23.78 21.22 17.98
CA LYS A 14 24.63 20.28 18.72
C LYS A 14 23.80 19.63 19.82
N GLY A 15 23.91 18.31 19.98
CA GLY A 15 23.14 17.58 20.99
C GLY A 15 21.66 17.33 20.63
N SER A 16 21.22 17.67 19.39
CA SER A 16 19.88 17.30 18.93
C SER A 16 19.79 15.80 18.71
N TYR A 17 18.62 15.22 19.00
CA TYR A 17 18.34 13.82 18.72
C TYR A 17 18.36 13.50 17.22
N LYS A 18 18.63 12.26 16.89
CA LYS A 18 18.48 11.69 15.55
C LYS A 18 17.72 10.37 15.64
N THR A 19 16.93 10.07 14.63
CA THR A 19 16.15 8.80 14.60
C THR A 19 17.04 7.55 14.58
N MET A 20 18.33 7.70 14.29
CA MET A 20 19.34 6.65 14.30
C MET A 20 20.09 6.50 15.64
N ASP A 21 19.87 7.38 16.60
CA ASP A 21 20.50 7.26 17.92
C ASP A 21 19.87 6.08 18.69
N ALA A 22 20.70 5.37 19.47
CA ALA A 22 20.27 4.16 20.18
C ALA A 22 19.08 4.45 21.13
N ASP A 23 19.12 5.57 21.84
CA ASP A 23 18.07 5.99 22.77
C ASP A 23 16.74 6.24 22.03
N PHE A 24 16.81 6.85 20.83
CA PHE A 24 15.62 7.04 19.99
C PHE A 24 15.07 5.69 19.53
N MET A 25 15.93 4.80 19.05
CA MET A 25 15.55 3.46 18.59
C MET A 25 15.01 2.58 19.72
N GLU A 26 15.54 2.70 20.93
CA GLU A 26 15.03 2.00 22.12
C GLU A 26 13.61 2.43 22.45
N THR A 27 13.32 3.73 22.39
CA THR A 27 11.94 4.22 22.54
C THR A 27 11.03 3.72 21.44
N ILE A 28 11.49 3.60 20.18
CA ILE A 28 10.71 2.99 19.10
C ILE A 28 10.36 1.53 19.44
N TRP A 29 11.29 0.76 20.00
CA TRP A 29 11.02 -0.60 20.46
C TRP A 29 9.98 -0.64 21.59
N TRP A 30 10.07 0.29 22.53
CA TRP A 30 9.04 0.42 23.57
C TRP A 30 7.66 0.74 22.97
N VAL A 31 7.57 1.66 22.01
CA VAL A 31 6.33 1.97 21.28
C VAL A 31 5.78 0.70 20.64
N PHE A 32 6.60 -0.01 19.88
CA PHE A 32 6.21 -1.23 19.19
C PHE A 32 5.70 -2.28 20.19
N LYS A 33 6.45 -2.56 21.26
CA LYS A 33 6.08 -3.52 22.29
C LYS A 33 4.79 -3.13 22.99
N THR A 34 4.61 -1.86 23.35
CA THR A 34 3.37 -1.37 23.97
C THR A 34 2.15 -1.62 23.08
N LEU A 35 2.28 -1.38 21.76
CA LEU A 35 1.22 -1.68 20.81
C LEU A 35 1.00 -3.18 20.64
N TRP A 36 2.07 -3.99 20.69
CA TRP A 36 2.00 -5.43 20.66
C TRP A 36 1.22 -5.99 21.87
N GLU A 37 1.54 -5.55 23.06
CA GLU A 37 0.86 -5.96 24.30
C GLU A 37 -0.61 -5.53 24.33
N LYS A 38 -0.95 -4.41 23.69
CA LYS A 38 -2.35 -4.00 23.49
C LYS A 38 -3.06 -4.79 22.37
N GLY A 39 -2.40 -5.74 21.72
CA GLY A 39 -2.95 -6.52 20.61
C GLY A 39 -3.26 -5.69 19.37
N LEU A 40 -2.52 -4.58 19.18
CA LEU A 40 -2.65 -3.70 18.03
C LEU A 40 -1.65 -4.03 16.91
N ILE A 41 -0.57 -4.77 17.21
CA ILE A 41 0.40 -5.24 16.24
C ILE A 41 0.08 -6.69 15.87
N TYR A 42 0.12 -7.00 14.59
CA TYR A 42 -0.03 -8.36 14.07
C TYR A 42 0.75 -8.56 12.77
N GLU A 43 1.17 -9.79 12.52
CA GLU A 43 1.67 -10.23 11.22
C GLU A 43 0.49 -10.70 10.36
N GLY A 44 0.42 -10.29 9.11
CA GLY A 44 -0.66 -10.66 8.21
C GLY A 44 -0.22 -10.77 6.77
N PHE A 45 -0.93 -11.62 6.01
CA PHE A 45 -0.75 -11.76 4.58
C PHE A 45 -1.88 -11.01 3.86
N LYS A 46 -1.54 -9.92 3.21
CA LYS A 46 -2.51 -9.05 2.51
C LYS A 46 -2.00 -8.64 1.14
N ILE A 47 -2.93 -8.24 0.29
CA ILE A 47 -2.59 -7.56 -0.96
C ILE A 47 -2.18 -6.13 -0.62
N LEU A 48 -0.93 -5.80 -0.91
CA LEU A 48 -0.38 -4.47 -0.65
C LEU A 48 0.20 -3.85 -1.92
N PRO A 49 0.18 -2.51 -2.01
CA PRO A 49 0.99 -1.80 -2.98
C PRO A 49 2.47 -2.16 -2.78
N TYR A 50 3.13 -2.58 -3.82
CA TYR A 50 4.49 -3.09 -3.78
C TYR A 50 5.37 -2.43 -4.83
N CYS A 51 6.55 -1.98 -4.43
CA CYS A 51 7.55 -1.44 -5.34
C CYS A 51 8.59 -2.51 -5.69
N CYS A 52 8.55 -3.02 -6.91
CA CYS A 52 9.47 -4.06 -7.38
C CYS A 52 10.94 -3.59 -7.43
N ARG A 53 11.19 -2.29 -7.68
CA ARG A 53 12.54 -1.73 -7.67
C ARG A 53 13.13 -1.59 -6.26
N CYS A 54 12.28 -1.20 -5.29
CA CYS A 54 12.68 -1.09 -3.90
C CYS A 54 12.51 -2.41 -3.13
N THR A 55 11.91 -3.43 -3.77
CA THR A 55 11.59 -4.75 -3.21
C THR A 55 10.87 -4.69 -1.86
N THR A 56 9.91 -3.78 -1.73
CA THR A 56 9.25 -3.52 -0.45
C THR A 56 7.78 -3.17 -0.62
N PRO A 57 6.89 -3.59 0.31
CA PRO A 57 5.53 -3.10 0.37
C PRO A 57 5.50 -1.62 0.79
N LEU A 58 4.43 -0.94 0.43
CA LEU A 58 4.14 0.44 0.84
C LEU A 58 2.81 0.48 1.59
N SER A 59 2.70 1.45 2.49
CA SER A 59 1.43 1.75 3.14
C SER A 59 0.51 2.56 2.21
N ASN A 60 -0.79 2.57 2.52
CA ASN A 60 -1.78 3.29 1.72
C ASN A 60 -1.48 4.79 1.62
N PHE A 61 -1.00 5.42 2.70
CA PHE A 61 -0.68 6.84 2.66
C PHE A 61 0.59 7.17 1.86
N GLU A 62 1.59 6.27 1.82
CA GLU A 62 2.75 6.41 0.93
C GLU A 62 2.34 6.30 -0.54
N THR A 63 1.46 5.36 -0.85
CA THR A 63 0.91 5.13 -2.19
C THR A 63 0.16 6.36 -2.69
N ASN A 64 -0.62 7.01 -1.83
CA ASN A 64 -1.37 8.22 -2.16
C ASN A 64 -0.50 9.44 -2.53
N GLN A 65 0.80 9.40 -2.25
CA GLN A 65 1.73 10.49 -2.61
C GLN A 65 2.22 10.43 -4.06
N GLY A 66 2.03 9.30 -4.76
CA GLY A 66 2.66 9.00 -6.03
C GLY A 66 1.73 8.77 -7.22
N TYR A 67 0.48 9.21 -7.19
CA TYR A 67 -0.44 9.02 -8.32
C TYR A 67 -0.07 9.88 -9.52
N LYS A 68 -0.16 9.29 -10.72
CA LYS A 68 0.07 9.93 -12.01
C LYS A 68 -0.92 9.42 -13.04
N ASP A 69 -1.29 10.29 -13.97
CA ASP A 69 -2.06 9.86 -15.14
C ASP A 69 -1.14 9.09 -16.09
N VAL A 70 -1.56 7.87 -16.42
CA VAL A 70 -0.86 6.95 -17.31
C VAL A 70 -1.79 6.40 -18.38
N GLN A 71 -1.21 5.84 -19.42
CA GLN A 71 -1.90 5.10 -20.46
C GLN A 71 -1.42 3.65 -20.41
N ASP A 72 -2.31 2.75 -20.00
CA ASP A 72 -2.05 1.32 -19.96
C ASP A 72 -2.89 0.58 -21.04
N PRO A 73 -2.43 -0.58 -21.52
CA PRO A 73 -3.23 -1.39 -22.42
C PRO A 73 -4.42 -2.00 -21.66
N ALA A 74 -5.60 -1.92 -22.24
CA ALA A 74 -6.76 -2.65 -21.77
C ALA A 74 -7.17 -3.70 -22.79
N VAL A 75 -7.51 -4.89 -22.32
CA VAL A 75 -7.88 -6.02 -23.17
C VAL A 75 -9.19 -6.66 -22.72
N THR A 76 -9.99 -7.07 -23.71
CA THR A 76 -11.14 -7.96 -23.51
C THR A 76 -10.77 -9.34 -24.04
N VAL A 77 -10.90 -10.32 -23.19
CA VAL A 77 -10.47 -11.71 -23.43
C VAL A 77 -11.66 -12.65 -23.36
N ALA A 78 -11.68 -13.62 -24.26
CA ALA A 78 -12.71 -14.66 -24.36
C ALA A 78 -12.29 -15.92 -23.61
N PHE A 79 -13.02 -16.28 -22.57
CA PHE A 79 -12.85 -17.51 -21.78
C PHE A 79 -13.85 -18.56 -22.27
N GLN A 80 -13.35 -19.64 -22.87
CA GLN A 80 -14.16 -20.71 -23.43
C GLN A 80 -14.82 -21.52 -22.33
N LEU A 81 -16.15 -21.72 -22.39
CA LEU A 81 -16.83 -22.61 -21.45
C LEU A 81 -16.44 -24.07 -21.73
N LYS A 82 -16.23 -24.83 -20.65
CA LYS A 82 -15.74 -26.21 -20.73
C LYS A 82 -16.79 -27.15 -21.36
N ASP A 83 -18.06 -26.98 -20.95
CA ASP A 83 -19.17 -27.83 -21.41
C ASP A 83 -19.88 -27.31 -22.68
N GLN A 84 -19.48 -26.12 -23.15
CA GLN A 84 -20.04 -25.46 -24.34
C GLN A 84 -18.89 -24.86 -25.17
N PRO A 85 -18.20 -25.65 -25.99
CA PRO A 85 -16.96 -25.25 -26.70
C PRO A 85 -17.10 -24.01 -27.62
N ASP A 86 -18.34 -23.72 -28.11
CA ASP A 86 -18.59 -22.54 -28.94
C ASP A 86 -19.07 -21.32 -28.14
N THR A 87 -19.11 -21.43 -26.80
CA THR A 87 -19.57 -20.36 -25.91
C THR A 87 -18.40 -19.79 -25.09
N TYR A 88 -18.30 -18.47 -25.05
CA TYR A 88 -17.23 -17.72 -24.42
C TYR A 88 -17.78 -16.68 -23.44
N ILE A 89 -17.19 -16.57 -22.27
CA ILE A 89 -17.41 -15.46 -21.33
C ILE A 89 -16.37 -14.38 -21.61
N LEU A 90 -16.80 -13.13 -21.76
CA LEU A 90 -15.90 -12.00 -22.01
C LEU A 90 -15.55 -11.29 -20.71
N ALA A 91 -14.26 -11.22 -20.38
CA ALA A 91 -13.77 -10.43 -19.26
C ALA A 91 -12.78 -9.37 -19.73
N TRP A 92 -12.75 -8.23 -19.03
CA TRP A 92 -11.93 -7.08 -19.33
C TRP A 92 -10.91 -6.82 -18.23
N THR A 93 -9.69 -6.42 -18.61
CA THR A 93 -8.64 -6.04 -17.66
C THR A 93 -7.71 -4.97 -18.23
N THR A 94 -7.17 -4.12 -17.34
CA THR A 94 -6.08 -3.16 -17.62
C THR A 94 -4.70 -3.69 -17.22
N THR A 95 -4.64 -4.91 -16.69
CA THR A 95 -3.42 -5.57 -16.24
C THR A 95 -3.25 -6.94 -16.92
N PRO A 96 -2.93 -7.00 -18.22
CA PRO A 96 -2.80 -8.27 -18.95
C PRO A 96 -1.83 -9.24 -18.28
N TRP A 97 -0.79 -8.73 -17.62
CA TRP A 97 0.20 -9.52 -16.91
C TRP A 97 -0.35 -10.34 -15.71
N THR A 98 -1.57 -10.04 -15.21
CA THR A 98 -2.21 -10.86 -14.17
C THR A 98 -3.00 -12.04 -14.73
N LEU A 99 -3.27 -12.08 -16.03
CA LEU A 99 -4.05 -13.16 -16.67
C LEU A 99 -3.42 -14.57 -16.50
N PRO A 100 -2.09 -14.75 -16.47
CA PRO A 100 -1.48 -16.05 -16.13
C PRO A 100 -1.85 -16.58 -14.74
N SER A 101 -2.28 -15.69 -13.83
CA SER A 101 -2.69 -16.02 -12.45
C SER A 101 -4.21 -15.99 -12.26
N ASN A 102 -4.97 -15.99 -13.36
CA ASN A 102 -6.42 -16.09 -13.30
C ASN A 102 -6.86 -17.39 -12.65
N THR A 103 -7.77 -17.32 -11.66
CA THR A 103 -8.36 -18.49 -11.01
C THR A 103 -9.89 -18.45 -10.98
N GLY A 104 -10.52 -17.33 -11.36
CA GLY A 104 -11.97 -17.17 -11.39
C GLY A 104 -12.42 -16.07 -12.33
N LEU A 105 -13.71 -16.03 -12.59
CA LEU A 105 -14.43 -14.92 -13.22
C LEU A 105 -15.54 -14.47 -12.29
N ALA A 106 -15.64 -13.16 -12.01
CA ALA A 106 -16.69 -12.63 -11.15
C ALA A 106 -17.80 -11.97 -11.96
N VAL A 107 -19.03 -12.25 -11.57
CA VAL A 107 -20.27 -11.64 -12.09
C VAL A 107 -21.00 -10.90 -10.97
N GLY A 108 -21.72 -9.84 -11.31
CA GLY A 108 -22.55 -9.09 -10.37
C GLY A 108 -23.88 -9.77 -10.11
N GLU A 109 -24.30 -9.82 -8.86
CA GLU A 109 -25.55 -10.52 -8.45
C GLU A 109 -26.79 -9.95 -9.16
N GLU A 110 -26.90 -8.62 -9.24
CA GLU A 110 -28.06 -7.92 -9.82
C GLU A 110 -27.87 -7.56 -11.30
N VAL A 111 -26.72 -7.92 -11.91
CA VAL A 111 -26.42 -7.55 -13.29
C VAL A 111 -27.14 -8.48 -14.27
N ASP A 112 -27.72 -7.88 -15.32
CA ASP A 112 -28.31 -8.58 -16.44
C ASP A 112 -27.24 -8.92 -17.49
N TYR A 113 -27.14 -10.20 -17.83
CA TYR A 113 -26.24 -10.73 -18.85
C TYR A 113 -26.99 -11.25 -20.04
N ILE A 114 -26.37 -11.14 -21.21
CA ILE A 114 -26.91 -11.74 -22.45
C ILE A 114 -25.89 -12.68 -23.08
N LYS A 115 -26.42 -13.72 -23.74
CA LYS A 115 -25.67 -14.59 -24.63
C LYS A 115 -26.05 -14.21 -26.07
N VAL A 116 -25.07 -13.73 -26.83
CA VAL A 116 -25.25 -13.32 -28.21
C VAL A 116 -24.54 -14.28 -29.16
N GLU A 117 -25.14 -14.53 -30.33
CA GLU A 117 -24.51 -15.29 -31.41
C GLU A 117 -23.81 -14.32 -32.37
N ASP A 118 -22.54 -14.58 -32.63
CA ASP A 118 -21.73 -13.85 -33.59
C ASP A 118 -20.80 -14.82 -34.35
N ASN A 119 -21.01 -14.93 -35.68
CA ASN A 119 -20.21 -15.77 -36.57
C ASN A 119 -20.07 -17.24 -36.11
N GLY A 120 -21.15 -17.83 -35.62
CA GLY A 120 -21.18 -19.21 -35.15
C GLY A 120 -20.58 -19.46 -33.75
N LYS A 121 -20.22 -18.41 -33.06
CA LYS A 121 -19.79 -18.44 -31.66
C LYS A 121 -20.77 -17.69 -30.78
N TYR A 122 -20.77 -18.00 -29.49
CA TYR A 122 -21.63 -17.35 -28.50
C TYR A 122 -20.80 -16.60 -27.47
N TYR A 123 -21.18 -15.37 -27.22
CA TYR A 123 -20.50 -14.52 -26.26
C TYR A 123 -21.43 -14.08 -25.13
N ILE A 124 -20.94 -14.18 -23.89
CA ILE A 124 -21.66 -13.77 -22.68
C ILE A 124 -21.00 -12.49 -22.14
N MET A 125 -21.81 -11.43 -21.94
CA MET A 125 -21.42 -10.15 -21.38
C MET A 125 -22.64 -9.45 -20.76
N ALA A 126 -22.42 -8.40 -19.96
CA ALA A 126 -23.52 -7.60 -19.42
C ALA A 126 -24.28 -6.91 -20.54
N GLU A 127 -25.63 -6.96 -20.49
CA GLU A 127 -26.53 -6.37 -21.50
C GLU A 127 -26.26 -4.86 -21.66
N ALA A 128 -26.05 -4.15 -20.56
CA ALA A 128 -25.78 -2.71 -20.55
C ALA A 128 -24.49 -2.30 -21.30
N LEU A 129 -23.56 -3.21 -21.54
CA LEU A 129 -22.24 -2.93 -22.12
C LEU A 129 -22.09 -3.42 -23.56
N VAL A 130 -23.11 -4.05 -24.13
CA VAL A 130 -23.11 -4.61 -25.51
C VAL A 130 -22.72 -3.56 -26.54
N GLY A 131 -23.24 -2.33 -26.42
CA GLY A 131 -22.94 -1.23 -27.35
C GLY A 131 -21.44 -0.81 -27.41
N ARG A 132 -20.61 -1.28 -26.46
CA ARG A 132 -19.16 -1.06 -26.52
C ARG A 132 -18.45 -2.03 -27.46
N TYR A 133 -19.10 -3.15 -27.80
CA TYR A 133 -18.56 -4.23 -28.63
C TYR A 133 -19.21 -4.31 -29.99
N TYR A 134 -20.47 -3.96 -30.07
CA TYR A 134 -21.27 -4.04 -31.30
C TYR A 134 -21.86 -2.68 -31.65
N LYS A 135 -21.68 -2.26 -32.92
CA LYS A 135 -22.17 -0.95 -33.40
C LYS A 135 -23.69 -0.87 -33.45
N ASN A 136 -24.34 -1.99 -33.79
CA ASN A 136 -25.79 -2.12 -33.93
C ASN A 136 -26.28 -3.20 -32.95
N PRO A 137 -26.41 -2.90 -31.64
CA PRO A 137 -26.83 -3.88 -30.64
C PRO A 137 -28.22 -4.49 -30.92
N GLU A 138 -29.11 -3.73 -31.57
CA GLU A 138 -30.45 -4.14 -31.91
C GLU A 138 -30.52 -5.22 -33.02
N GLU A 139 -29.48 -5.37 -33.82
CA GLU A 139 -29.36 -6.39 -34.86
C GLU A 139 -28.80 -7.72 -34.36
N LEU A 140 -28.33 -7.75 -33.09
CA LEU A 140 -27.71 -8.94 -32.53
C LEU A 140 -28.73 -10.03 -32.25
N LYS A 141 -28.35 -11.25 -32.56
CA LYS A 141 -29.12 -12.42 -32.18
C LYS A 141 -28.87 -12.78 -30.73
N VAL A 142 -29.71 -12.27 -29.84
CA VAL A 142 -29.72 -12.65 -28.44
C VAL A 142 -30.31 -14.04 -28.28
N VAL A 143 -29.52 -14.98 -27.79
CA VAL A 143 -29.91 -16.39 -27.65
C VAL A 143 -30.48 -16.65 -26.24
N ALA A 144 -29.96 -15.98 -25.24
CA ALA A 144 -30.44 -16.07 -23.84
C ALA A 144 -30.19 -14.78 -23.08
N LYS A 145 -31.06 -14.54 -22.08
CA LYS A 145 -30.86 -13.52 -21.03
C LYS A 145 -30.81 -14.23 -19.69
N MET A 146 -29.95 -13.78 -18.81
CA MET A 146 -29.69 -14.42 -17.50
C MET A 146 -29.21 -13.41 -16.47
N LYS A 147 -29.45 -13.67 -15.19
CA LYS A 147 -28.88 -12.94 -14.09
C LYS A 147 -27.51 -13.52 -13.68
N GLY A 148 -26.70 -12.72 -12.96
CA GLY A 148 -25.41 -13.19 -12.47
C GLY A 148 -25.43 -14.54 -11.77
N PRO A 149 -26.35 -14.80 -10.81
CA PRO A 149 -26.45 -16.09 -10.12
C PRO A 149 -26.62 -17.30 -11.04
N GLU A 150 -27.23 -17.13 -12.21
CA GLU A 150 -27.41 -18.22 -13.19
C GLU A 150 -26.11 -18.61 -13.91
N LEU A 151 -25.09 -17.74 -13.86
CA LEU A 151 -23.75 -18.01 -14.41
C LEU A 151 -22.81 -18.66 -13.39
N VAL A 152 -23.14 -18.60 -12.10
CA VAL A 152 -22.27 -19.14 -11.04
C VAL A 152 -22.09 -20.64 -11.18
N GLY A 153 -20.84 -21.07 -11.01
CA GLY A 153 -20.47 -22.49 -11.12
C GLY A 153 -20.17 -22.95 -12.55
N LEU A 154 -20.39 -22.12 -13.58
CA LEU A 154 -19.91 -22.46 -14.93
C LEU A 154 -18.38 -22.55 -14.95
N HIS A 155 -17.85 -23.63 -15.48
CA HIS A 155 -16.41 -23.86 -15.62
C HIS A 155 -15.92 -23.42 -17.01
N TYR A 156 -14.73 -22.86 -17.04
CA TYR A 156 -14.09 -22.43 -18.29
C TYR A 156 -12.67 -23.02 -18.44
N VAL A 157 -12.19 -23.05 -19.67
CA VAL A 157 -10.83 -23.49 -19.99
C VAL A 157 -9.86 -22.35 -19.61
N PRO A 158 -8.82 -22.61 -18.79
CA PRO A 158 -7.83 -21.59 -18.44
C PRO A 158 -7.16 -20.99 -19.67
N LEU A 159 -6.87 -19.71 -19.65
CA LEU A 159 -6.20 -19.01 -20.76
C LEU A 159 -4.79 -19.53 -21.00
N PHE A 160 -4.10 -19.90 -19.91
CA PHE A 160 -2.71 -20.38 -19.89
C PHE A 160 -2.62 -21.73 -19.18
N PRO A 161 -1.69 -22.61 -19.58
CA PRO A 161 -1.62 -23.97 -19.05
C PRO A 161 -0.92 -24.09 -17.70
N TYR A 162 -0.26 -23.02 -17.21
CA TYR A 162 0.71 -23.09 -16.09
C TYR A 162 0.11 -23.67 -14.81
N PHE A 163 -1.14 -23.36 -14.51
CA PHE A 163 -1.80 -23.74 -13.26
C PHE A 163 -3.08 -24.54 -13.48
N ALA A 164 -3.21 -25.21 -14.63
CA ALA A 164 -4.41 -25.96 -14.99
C ALA A 164 -4.80 -27.05 -13.96
N SER A 165 -3.82 -27.61 -13.22
CA SER A 165 -4.06 -28.59 -12.15
C SER A 165 -4.91 -28.08 -11.00
N LEU A 166 -4.95 -26.76 -10.78
CA LEU A 166 -5.73 -26.14 -9.73
C LEU A 166 -7.25 -26.18 -9.95
N GLU A 167 -7.68 -26.66 -11.11
CA GLU A 167 -9.11 -26.97 -11.33
C GLU A 167 -9.64 -27.91 -10.26
N ASN A 168 -8.84 -28.89 -9.83
CA ASN A 168 -9.19 -29.81 -8.77
C ASN A 168 -9.29 -29.15 -7.37
N GLU A 169 -8.76 -27.94 -7.26
CA GLU A 169 -8.80 -27.10 -6.03
C GLU A 169 -9.86 -25.98 -6.12
N GLY A 170 -10.78 -26.07 -7.12
CA GLY A 170 -11.89 -25.14 -7.27
C GLY A 170 -11.62 -23.91 -8.15
N ALA A 171 -10.47 -23.86 -8.86
CA ALA A 171 -10.20 -22.79 -9.81
C ALA A 171 -11.03 -22.89 -11.10
N PHE A 172 -10.96 -21.84 -11.93
CA PHE A 172 -11.50 -21.73 -13.29
C PHE A 172 -13.01 -21.86 -13.38
N ARG A 173 -13.71 -21.21 -12.43
CA ARG A 173 -15.18 -21.14 -12.41
C ARG A 173 -15.69 -19.72 -12.22
N VAL A 174 -16.96 -19.51 -12.54
CA VAL A 174 -17.66 -18.25 -12.34
C VAL A 174 -18.16 -18.17 -10.89
N VAL A 175 -17.95 -17.00 -10.26
CA VAL A 175 -18.35 -16.70 -8.87
C VAL A 175 -19.08 -15.34 -8.79
N ILE A 176 -19.74 -15.04 -7.67
CA ILE A 176 -20.30 -13.70 -7.41
C ILE A 176 -19.20 -12.74 -6.94
N GLY A 177 -19.19 -11.52 -7.50
CA GLY A 177 -18.32 -10.42 -7.09
C GLY A 177 -19.09 -9.15 -6.80
N HIS A 178 -19.02 -8.66 -5.57
CA HIS A 178 -19.73 -7.44 -5.15
C HIS A 178 -19.20 -6.15 -5.78
N HIS A 179 -17.95 -6.17 -6.26
CA HIS A 179 -17.29 -5.04 -6.92
C HIS A 179 -17.55 -4.96 -8.42
N VAL A 180 -18.27 -5.92 -8.97
CA VAL A 180 -18.61 -5.94 -10.42
C VAL A 180 -19.60 -4.81 -10.73
N THR A 181 -19.21 -3.95 -11.67
CA THR A 181 -20.01 -2.82 -12.13
C THR A 181 -20.25 -2.91 -13.65
N VAL A 182 -21.20 -2.11 -14.13
CA VAL A 182 -21.48 -1.97 -15.57
C VAL A 182 -21.05 -0.61 -16.12
N GLU A 183 -20.12 0.06 -15.45
CA GLU A 183 -19.59 1.36 -15.88
C GLU A 183 -18.51 1.21 -16.96
N SER A 184 -17.75 0.12 -16.93
CA SER A 184 -16.68 -0.17 -17.88
C SER A 184 -16.53 -1.67 -18.15
N GLY A 185 -15.74 -2.03 -19.16
CA GLY A 185 -15.41 -3.42 -19.48
C GLY A 185 -16.58 -4.20 -20.07
N THR A 186 -16.82 -5.39 -19.55
CA THR A 186 -17.83 -6.37 -20.01
C THR A 186 -18.90 -6.67 -18.94
N GLY A 187 -18.77 -6.10 -17.72
CA GLY A 187 -19.58 -6.50 -16.57
C GLY A 187 -19.20 -7.87 -16.00
N ILE A 188 -18.07 -8.43 -16.43
CA ILE A 188 -17.46 -9.64 -15.89
C ILE A 188 -15.98 -9.35 -15.64
N VAL A 189 -15.52 -9.63 -14.43
CA VAL A 189 -14.17 -9.32 -13.98
C VAL A 189 -13.34 -10.60 -13.87
N HIS A 190 -12.13 -10.55 -14.42
CA HIS A 190 -11.13 -11.60 -14.21
C HIS A 190 -10.59 -11.52 -12.77
N ILE A 191 -10.53 -12.65 -12.08
CA ILE A 191 -10.10 -12.74 -10.67
C ILE A 191 -8.72 -13.36 -10.58
N ALA A 192 -7.80 -12.62 -9.94
CA ALA A 192 -6.45 -13.04 -9.60
C ALA A 192 -6.17 -12.72 -8.11
N PRO A 193 -6.52 -13.61 -7.17
CA PRO A 193 -6.50 -13.34 -5.73
C PRO A 193 -5.14 -12.96 -5.15
N GLY A 194 -4.05 -13.26 -5.86
CA GLY A 194 -2.70 -12.85 -5.48
C GLY A 194 -2.35 -11.39 -5.79
N PHE A 195 -3.21 -10.67 -6.56
CA PHE A 195 -2.91 -9.34 -7.09
C PHE A 195 -4.00 -8.28 -6.90
N GLY A 196 -5.21 -8.65 -6.54
CA GLY A 196 -6.33 -7.76 -6.25
C GLY A 196 -6.82 -7.92 -4.82
N GLU A 197 -7.12 -6.81 -4.12
CA GLU A 197 -7.66 -6.87 -2.74
C GLU A 197 -9.08 -7.47 -2.75
N ASP A 198 -9.95 -6.97 -3.64
CA ASP A 198 -11.31 -7.51 -3.83
C ASP A 198 -11.26 -8.95 -4.34
N ASP A 199 -10.33 -9.28 -5.24
CA ASP A 199 -10.10 -10.63 -5.74
C ASP A 199 -9.69 -11.59 -4.62
N ALA A 200 -8.82 -11.13 -3.69
CA ALA A 200 -8.38 -11.93 -2.55
C ALA A 200 -9.52 -12.17 -1.54
N GLU A 201 -10.42 -11.19 -1.36
CA GLU A 201 -11.61 -11.34 -0.53
C GLU A 201 -12.57 -12.39 -1.12
N ILE A 202 -12.87 -12.27 -2.42
CA ILE A 202 -13.68 -13.24 -3.15
C ILE A 202 -13.00 -14.61 -3.13
N GLY A 203 -11.69 -14.66 -3.39
CA GLY A 203 -10.94 -15.91 -3.37
C GLY A 203 -11.06 -16.65 -2.04
N ARG A 204 -10.95 -15.95 -0.92
CA ARG A 204 -11.14 -16.54 0.42
C ARG A 204 -12.56 -17.03 0.67
N LYS A 205 -13.56 -16.24 0.27
CA LYS A 205 -14.98 -16.57 0.44
C LYS A 205 -15.39 -17.78 -0.42
N GLU A 206 -14.92 -17.81 -1.64
CA GLU A 206 -15.30 -18.83 -2.62
C GLU A 206 -14.31 -20.01 -2.69
N GLY A 207 -13.19 -19.97 -1.96
CA GLY A 207 -12.17 -21.01 -1.99
C GLY A 207 -11.39 -21.07 -3.30
N LEU A 208 -11.17 -19.93 -3.97
CA LEU A 208 -10.29 -19.85 -5.14
C LEU A 208 -8.81 -19.78 -4.72
N PRO A 209 -7.92 -20.52 -5.37
CA PRO A 209 -6.48 -20.46 -5.08
C PRO A 209 -5.90 -19.05 -5.30
N ALA A 210 -5.06 -18.59 -4.36
CA ALA A 210 -4.36 -17.31 -4.45
C ALA A 210 -2.96 -17.51 -5.05
N LEU A 211 -2.81 -17.25 -6.34
CA LEU A 211 -1.54 -17.38 -7.08
C LEU A 211 -0.80 -16.05 -7.09
N CYS A 212 0.47 -16.06 -6.71
CA CYS A 212 1.39 -14.93 -6.83
C CYS A 212 2.73 -15.37 -7.41
N PRO A 213 2.78 -15.83 -8.69
CA PRO A 213 3.96 -16.46 -9.30
C PRO A 213 5.01 -15.43 -9.75
N ILE A 214 5.37 -14.52 -8.85
CA ILE A 214 6.40 -13.51 -9.07
C ILE A 214 7.33 -13.40 -7.86
N ASP A 215 8.58 -13.11 -8.12
CA ASP A 215 9.60 -12.89 -7.10
C ASP A 215 9.51 -11.49 -6.44
N ALA A 216 10.51 -11.16 -5.62
CA ALA A 216 10.59 -9.85 -4.94
C ALA A 216 10.84 -8.70 -5.93
N GLU A 217 11.42 -8.94 -7.09
CA GLU A 217 11.68 -7.95 -8.12
C GLU A 217 10.50 -7.80 -9.10
N GLY A 218 9.41 -8.58 -8.90
CA GLY A 218 8.24 -8.60 -9.76
C GLY A 218 8.47 -9.30 -11.08
N LYS A 219 9.37 -10.27 -11.10
CA LYS A 219 9.66 -11.12 -12.26
C LYS A 219 8.94 -12.45 -12.12
N PHE A 220 8.42 -12.98 -13.21
CA PHE A 220 7.78 -14.29 -13.20
C PHE A 220 8.73 -15.39 -12.78
N VAL A 221 8.25 -16.29 -11.91
CA VAL A 221 8.99 -17.49 -11.45
C VAL A 221 8.91 -18.63 -12.47
N ALA A 222 9.58 -19.76 -12.19
CA ALA A 222 9.75 -20.86 -13.13
C ALA A 222 8.43 -21.51 -13.59
N GLU A 223 7.40 -21.44 -12.77
CA GLU A 223 6.07 -22.00 -13.09
C GLU A 223 5.40 -21.31 -14.29
N VAL A 224 5.72 -20.03 -14.52
CA VAL A 224 5.24 -19.28 -15.71
C VAL A 224 6.31 -19.37 -16.79
N THR A 225 6.47 -20.54 -17.35
CA THR A 225 7.62 -20.95 -18.20
C THR A 225 7.90 -20.01 -19.36
N ASP A 226 6.87 -19.47 -20.04
CA ASP A 226 7.05 -18.64 -21.24
C ASP A 226 7.51 -17.21 -20.91
N TYR A 227 7.39 -16.78 -19.65
CA TYR A 227 7.75 -15.42 -19.19
C TYR A 227 8.72 -15.44 -18.00
N GLN A 228 9.30 -16.61 -17.68
CA GLN A 228 10.23 -16.77 -16.55
C GLN A 228 11.35 -15.71 -16.57
N GLY A 229 11.55 -15.04 -15.42
CA GLY A 229 12.59 -14.03 -15.23
C GLY A 229 12.29 -12.66 -15.84
N GLU A 230 11.16 -12.51 -16.56
CA GLU A 230 10.73 -11.22 -17.11
C GLU A 230 9.92 -10.41 -16.11
N TYR A 231 10.10 -9.08 -16.11
CA TYR A 231 9.33 -8.17 -15.27
C TYR A 231 7.88 -8.08 -15.76
N VAL A 232 6.91 -8.20 -14.84
CA VAL A 232 5.48 -8.33 -15.16
C VAL A 232 4.94 -7.25 -16.11
N LYS A 233 5.28 -5.98 -15.92
CA LYS A 233 4.78 -4.91 -16.81
C LYS A 233 5.46 -4.89 -18.19
N SER A 234 6.61 -5.55 -18.35
CA SER A 234 7.27 -5.64 -19.66
C SER A 234 6.65 -6.69 -20.58
N VAL A 235 5.94 -7.67 -20.03
CA VAL A 235 5.36 -8.78 -20.79
C VAL A 235 3.95 -8.52 -21.31
N ASP A 236 3.30 -7.42 -20.95
CA ASP A 236 1.95 -7.10 -21.42
C ASP A 236 1.80 -7.25 -22.93
N LYS A 237 2.75 -6.72 -23.71
CA LYS A 237 2.73 -6.83 -25.17
C LYS A 237 2.86 -8.27 -25.67
N ALA A 238 3.66 -9.09 -25.01
CA ALA A 238 3.85 -10.50 -25.38
C ALA A 238 2.61 -11.32 -25.06
N ILE A 239 1.99 -11.10 -23.90
CA ILE A 239 0.71 -11.72 -23.50
C ILE A 239 -0.40 -11.34 -24.47
N ILE A 240 -0.56 -10.05 -24.79
CA ILE A 240 -1.57 -9.56 -25.75
C ILE A 240 -1.38 -10.21 -27.13
N ARG A 241 -0.13 -10.28 -27.63
CA ARG A 241 0.18 -10.93 -28.89
C ARG A 241 -0.24 -12.40 -28.88
N ARG A 242 0.13 -13.15 -27.84
CA ARG A 242 -0.24 -14.55 -27.68
C ARG A 242 -1.76 -14.75 -27.68
N LEU A 243 -2.49 -13.96 -26.90
CA LEU A 243 -3.95 -14.01 -26.83
C LEU A 243 -4.59 -13.75 -28.23
N LYS A 244 -3.98 -12.84 -29.00
CA LYS A 244 -4.40 -12.56 -30.38
C LYS A 244 -4.13 -13.74 -31.30
N ASP A 245 -2.94 -14.29 -31.25
CA ASP A 245 -2.51 -15.42 -32.10
C ASP A 245 -3.33 -16.70 -31.80
N GLU A 246 -3.73 -16.88 -30.53
CA GLU A 246 -4.60 -17.98 -30.09
C GLU A 246 -6.11 -17.69 -30.32
N GLY A 247 -6.49 -16.52 -30.86
CA GLY A 247 -7.88 -16.16 -31.12
C GLY A 247 -8.71 -15.89 -29.85
N LYS A 248 -8.07 -15.62 -28.73
CA LYS A 248 -8.69 -15.33 -27.43
C LYS A 248 -8.87 -13.84 -27.15
N LEU A 249 -8.21 -12.97 -27.90
CA LEU A 249 -8.31 -11.52 -27.79
C LEU A 249 -9.50 -11.00 -28.58
N VAL A 250 -10.49 -10.40 -27.93
CA VAL A 250 -11.69 -9.82 -28.57
C VAL A 250 -11.48 -8.34 -28.91
N LYS A 251 -10.93 -7.57 -27.96
CA LYS A 251 -10.70 -6.14 -28.13
C LYS A 251 -9.43 -5.70 -27.40
N GLN A 252 -8.71 -4.77 -27.99
CA GLN A 252 -7.60 -4.07 -27.34
C GLN A 252 -7.82 -2.56 -27.46
N GLU A 253 -7.61 -1.85 -26.40
CA GLU A 253 -7.72 -0.39 -26.34
C GLU A 253 -6.66 0.20 -25.41
N THR A 254 -6.46 1.51 -25.47
CA THR A 254 -5.62 2.26 -24.53
C THR A 254 -6.52 2.89 -23.49
N TYR A 255 -6.23 2.63 -22.22
CA TYR A 255 -7.01 3.15 -21.11
C TYR A 255 -6.19 4.20 -20.34
N GLN A 256 -6.74 5.40 -20.23
CA GLN A 256 -6.12 6.48 -19.46
C GLN A 256 -6.72 6.51 -18.05
N HIS A 257 -5.86 6.42 -17.06
CA HIS A 257 -6.27 6.43 -15.66
C HIS A 257 -5.17 6.96 -14.75
N SER A 258 -5.55 7.29 -13.52
CA SER A 258 -4.61 7.64 -12.45
C SER A 258 -4.03 6.36 -11.83
N TYR A 259 -2.69 6.24 -11.80
CA TYR A 259 -1.98 5.03 -11.37
C TYR A 259 -0.92 5.34 -10.31
N PRO A 260 -0.81 4.53 -9.25
CA PRO A 260 0.14 4.79 -8.17
C PRO A 260 1.59 4.47 -8.57
N HIS A 261 2.49 5.37 -8.17
CA HIS A 261 3.93 5.22 -8.32
C HIS A 261 4.63 5.29 -6.95
N CYS A 262 5.76 4.66 -6.85
CA CYS A 262 6.57 4.72 -5.64
C CYS A 262 7.04 6.15 -5.36
N TRP A 263 6.68 6.71 -4.22
CA TRP A 263 7.05 8.07 -3.82
C TRP A 263 8.57 8.29 -3.75
N ARG A 264 9.36 7.21 -3.55
CA ARG A 264 10.81 7.26 -3.44
C ARG A 264 11.53 7.14 -4.78
N CYS A 265 11.18 6.14 -5.61
CA CYS A 265 11.93 5.82 -6.83
C CYS A 265 11.15 6.05 -8.12
N ASP A 266 9.89 6.49 -8.01
CA ASP A 266 9.02 6.86 -9.13
C ASP A 266 8.62 5.72 -10.08
N GLN A 267 8.90 4.47 -9.71
CA GLN A 267 8.46 3.30 -10.46
C GLN A 267 6.97 3.03 -10.24
N PRO A 268 6.24 2.55 -11.26
CA PRO A 268 4.86 2.11 -11.07
C PRO A 268 4.79 1.00 -10.03
N LEU A 269 3.80 1.08 -9.16
CA LEU A 269 3.54 0.04 -8.17
C LEU A 269 2.77 -1.11 -8.80
N ILE A 270 2.88 -2.29 -8.22
CA ILE A 270 1.95 -3.38 -8.42
C ILE A 270 1.25 -3.67 -7.10
N TYR A 271 0.10 -4.31 -7.16
CA TYR A 271 -0.51 -4.91 -5.97
C TYR A 271 -0.15 -6.38 -5.95
N LYS A 272 0.33 -6.89 -4.82
CA LYS A 272 0.64 -8.32 -4.67
C LYS A 272 0.46 -8.79 -3.24
N ALA A 273 0.20 -10.07 -3.08
CA ALA A 273 0.15 -10.75 -1.79
C ALA A 273 1.54 -10.74 -1.13
N VAL A 274 1.63 -10.18 0.06
CA VAL A 274 2.86 -10.15 0.86
C VAL A 274 2.56 -10.33 2.34
N SER A 275 3.47 -10.97 3.07
CA SER A 275 3.48 -10.91 4.53
C SER A 275 4.03 -9.54 4.96
N SER A 276 3.40 -8.95 5.97
CA SER A 276 3.82 -7.67 6.54
C SER A 276 3.35 -7.57 7.99
N TRP A 277 3.99 -6.68 8.76
CA TRP A 277 3.55 -6.29 10.08
C TRP A 277 2.62 -5.09 9.99
N PHE A 278 1.53 -5.12 10.77
CA PHE A 278 0.48 -4.10 10.73
C PHE A 278 0.20 -3.53 12.10
N VAL A 279 -0.15 -2.24 12.13
CA VAL A 279 -0.93 -1.64 13.22
C VAL A 279 -2.41 -1.73 12.85
N SER A 280 -3.23 -2.33 13.72
CA SER A 280 -4.67 -2.45 13.54
C SER A 280 -5.34 -1.10 13.77
N ILE A 281 -5.61 -0.38 12.67
CA ILE A 281 -6.25 0.94 12.71
C ILE A 281 -7.71 0.83 13.09
N ASP A 282 -8.41 -0.19 12.68
CA ASP A 282 -9.84 -0.37 13.00
C ASP A 282 -10.10 -0.38 14.50
N LYS A 283 -9.18 -0.91 15.31
CA LYS A 283 -9.28 -0.93 16.78
C LYS A 283 -9.07 0.44 17.44
N VAL A 284 -8.39 1.37 16.78
CA VAL A 284 -8.05 2.70 17.32
C VAL A 284 -8.73 3.86 16.59
N LYS A 285 -9.45 3.58 15.51
CA LYS A 285 -10.07 4.56 14.61
C LYS A 285 -10.97 5.55 15.35
N GLU A 286 -11.87 5.07 16.18
CA GLU A 286 -12.77 5.92 16.95
C GLU A 286 -12.01 6.83 17.92
N THR A 287 -10.96 6.30 18.56
CA THR A 287 -10.08 7.09 19.43
C THR A 287 -9.33 8.17 18.65
N MET A 288 -8.84 7.86 17.44
CA MET A 288 -8.20 8.84 16.55
C MET A 288 -9.15 9.97 16.15
N ILE A 289 -10.39 9.63 15.76
CA ILE A 289 -11.41 10.59 15.37
C ILE A 289 -11.78 11.48 16.57
N ALA A 290 -12.01 10.90 17.73
CA ALA A 290 -12.32 11.63 18.96
C ALA A 290 -11.15 12.54 19.40
N ALA A 291 -9.92 12.08 19.29
CA ALA A 291 -8.71 12.86 19.58
C ALA A 291 -8.58 14.05 18.63
N ASN A 292 -8.83 13.86 17.32
CA ASN A 292 -8.79 14.92 16.31
C ASN A 292 -9.84 16.03 16.62
N GLN A 293 -11.02 15.68 17.16
CA GLN A 293 -12.03 16.67 17.51
C GLN A 293 -11.57 17.67 18.58
N LYS A 294 -10.61 17.30 19.42
CA LYS A 294 -10.04 18.17 20.49
C LYS A 294 -8.90 19.06 19.99
N VAL A 295 -8.43 18.86 18.75
CA VAL A 295 -7.32 19.62 18.15
C VAL A 295 -7.88 20.86 17.43
N SER A 296 -7.20 21.99 17.58
CA SER A 296 -7.48 23.20 16.81
C SER A 296 -6.69 23.18 15.50
N TRP A 297 -7.38 23.33 14.37
CA TRP A 297 -6.77 23.33 13.05
C TRP A 297 -6.82 24.70 12.38
N TYR A 298 -5.75 25.10 11.75
CA TYR A 298 -5.61 26.32 10.99
C TYR A 298 -5.06 26.01 9.60
N PRO A 299 -5.92 26.11 8.51
CA PRO A 299 -7.34 26.48 8.51
C PRO A 299 -8.26 25.38 9.07
N GLU A 300 -9.37 25.78 9.69
CA GLU A 300 -10.28 24.89 10.41
C GLU A 300 -10.94 23.82 9.51
N HIS A 301 -11.22 24.15 8.26
CA HIS A 301 -11.90 23.22 7.33
C HIS A 301 -11.12 21.91 7.09
N ILE A 302 -9.82 21.87 7.36
CA ILE A 302 -8.99 20.67 7.21
C ILE A 302 -9.37 19.62 8.25
N LYS A 303 -9.76 20.03 9.46
CA LYS A 303 -10.10 19.17 10.59
C LYS A 303 -11.11 18.08 10.23
N ASN A 304 -12.27 18.47 9.71
CA ASN A 304 -13.35 17.56 9.34
C ASN A 304 -13.38 17.26 7.83
N GLY A 305 -12.70 18.07 7.03
CA GLY A 305 -12.56 17.86 5.59
C GLY A 305 -11.47 16.86 5.26
N ARG A 306 -10.33 17.35 4.77
CA ARG A 306 -9.26 16.50 4.24
C ARG A 306 -8.69 15.52 5.27
N PHE A 307 -8.46 15.95 6.51
CA PHE A 307 -7.89 15.09 7.55
C PHE A 307 -8.95 14.18 8.19
N GLY A 308 -10.10 14.72 8.59
CA GLY A 308 -11.16 13.92 9.19
C GLY A 308 -11.66 12.79 8.30
N LYS A 309 -11.94 13.08 7.03
CA LYS A 309 -12.32 12.05 6.04
C LYS A 309 -11.24 10.99 5.81
N TRP A 310 -9.97 11.37 5.94
CA TRP A 310 -8.87 10.42 5.87
C TRP A 310 -8.88 9.47 7.07
N LEU A 311 -9.12 9.98 8.28
CA LEU A 311 -9.22 9.15 9.49
C LEU A 311 -10.40 8.17 9.41
N GLU A 312 -11.56 8.62 8.92
CA GLU A 312 -12.76 7.78 8.74
C GLU A 312 -12.49 6.60 7.79
N GLY A 313 -11.79 6.87 6.69
CA GLY A 313 -11.43 5.87 5.68
C GLY A 313 -10.10 5.14 5.96
N ALA A 314 -9.44 5.37 7.11
CA ALA A 314 -8.15 4.78 7.39
C ALA A 314 -8.23 3.26 7.53
N ARG A 315 -7.26 2.57 6.92
CA ARG A 315 -7.10 1.12 6.95
C ARG A 315 -5.86 0.76 7.77
N ASP A 316 -5.71 -0.53 8.10
CA ASP A 316 -4.56 -1.03 8.83
C ASP A 316 -3.25 -0.58 8.19
N TRP A 317 -2.34 -0.13 9.05
CA TRP A 317 -1.08 0.45 8.62
C TRP A 317 0.00 -0.62 8.52
N ALA A 318 0.48 -0.91 7.30
CA ALA A 318 1.63 -1.78 7.06
C ALA A 318 2.92 -1.05 7.47
N ILE A 319 3.56 -1.53 8.53
CA ILE A 319 4.72 -0.90 9.18
C ILE A 319 6.05 -1.57 8.91
N SER A 320 6.08 -2.74 8.27
CA SER A 320 7.34 -3.41 7.93
C SER A 320 7.84 -3.05 6.54
N ARG A 321 9.17 -3.00 6.40
CA ARG A 321 9.87 -2.75 5.13
C ARG A 321 11.01 -3.75 4.94
N ASN A 322 11.14 -4.27 3.73
CA ASN A 322 12.25 -5.12 3.32
C ASN A 322 13.43 -4.23 2.89
N ARG A 323 14.04 -3.57 3.86
CA ARG A 323 15.17 -2.65 3.64
C ARG A 323 16.28 -2.96 4.64
N TYR A 324 17.48 -2.52 4.28
CA TYR A 324 18.62 -2.67 5.16
C TYR A 324 18.66 -1.59 6.24
N TRP A 325 18.38 -0.33 5.88
CA TRP A 325 18.47 0.81 6.77
C TRP A 325 17.11 1.22 7.35
N GLY A 326 17.03 1.26 8.66
CA GLY A 326 15.85 1.61 9.46
C GLY A 326 15.92 0.91 10.82
N SER A 327 15.06 1.29 11.75
CA SER A 327 14.95 0.63 13.05
C SER A 327 14.45 -0.80 12.87
N PRO A 328 15.18 -1.83 13.31
CA PRO A 328 14.75 -3.22 13.21
C PRO A 328 13.47 -3.47 13.98
N ILE A 329 12.58 -4.30 13.44
CA ILE A 329 11.42 -4.78 14.17
C ILE A 329 11.91 -5.66 15.34
N PRO A 330 11.53 -5.36 16.60
CA PRO A 330 12.07 -6.02 17.76
C PRO A 330 11.36 -7.34 18.10
N VAL A 331 11.22 -8.22 17.12
CA VAL A 331 10.55 -9.52 17.26
C VAL A 331 11.52 -10.63 16.91
N TRP A 332 11.68 -11.59 17.83
CA TRP A 332 12.40 -12.85 17.62
C TRP A 332 11.44 -13.99 17.46
N LYS A 333 11.67 -14.82 16.44
CA LYS A 333 10.82 -15.96 16.09
C LYS A 333 11.64 -17.25 16.10
N CYS A 334 11.08 -18.30 16.70
CA CYS A 334 11.70 -19.62 16.69
C CYS A 334 11.37 -20.33 15.36
N PRO A 335 12.39 -20.81 14.61
CA PRO A 335 12.14 -21.51 13.36
C PRO A 335 11.47 -22.88 13.57
N ASP A 336 11.67 -23.52 14.74
CA ASP A 336 11.22 -24.89 14.95
C ASP A 336 9.80 -24.97 15.53
N CYS A 337 9.45 -24.10 16.49
CA CYS A 337 8.12 -24.16 17.14
C CYS A 337 7.21 -22.93 16.83
N GLY A 338 7.73 -21.92 16.11
CA GLY A 338 6.96 -20.72 15.77
C GLY A 338 6.74 -19.73 16.93
N GLU A 339 7.26 -20.01 18.13
CA GLU A 339 7.18 -19.09 19.28
C GLU A 339 7.79 -17.73 18.92
N THR A 340 7.16 -16.66 19.41
CA THR A 340 7.60 -15.26 19.14
C THR A 340 7.77 -14.50 20.44
N ILE A 341 8.82 -13.67 20.50
CA ILE A 341 9.10 -12.76 21.60
C ILE A 341 9.28 -11.36 21.05
N CYS A 342 8.55 -10.39 21.60
CA CYS A 342 8.71 -8.98 21.31
C CYS A 342 9.53 -8.32 22.42
N VAL A 343 10.60 -7.61 22.06
CA VAL A 343 11.53 -6.95 22.98
C VAL A 343 11.27 -5.43 22.95
N GLY A 344 11.19 -4.81 24.13
CA GLY A 344 10.88 -3.38 24.25
C GLY A 344 12.02 -2.50 24.73
N SER A 345 13.19 -3.08 25.08
CA SER A 345 14.36 -2.31 25.53
C SER A 345 15.68 -3.04 25.34
N ILE A 346 16.77 -2.29 25.38
CA ILE A 346 18.14 -2.83 25.37
C ILE A 346 18.37 -3.74 26.59
N GLN A 347 17.87 -3.32 27.74
CA GLN A 347 17.99 -4.09 28.99
C GLN A 347 17.26 -5.43 28.90
N GLU A 348 16.04 -5.45 28.38
CA GLU A 348 15.29 -6.67 28.17
C GLU A 348 15.99 -7.62 27.17
N LEU A 349 16.53 -7.07 26.08
CA LEU A 349 17.31 -7.87 25.12
C LEU A 349 18.51 -8.53 25.81
N TYR A 350 19.21 -7.77 26.64
CA TYR A 350 20.35 -8.29 27.41
C TYR A 350 19.93 -9.43 28.37
N GLU A 351 18.82 -9.26 29.09
CA GLU A 351 18.30 -10.28 30.01
C GLU A 351 17.93 -11.57 29.30
N LEU A 352 17.37 -11.48 28.08
CA LEU A 352 16.94 -12.63 27.30
C LEU A 352 18.07 -13.31 26.52
N SER A 353 19.05 -12.57 26.07
CA SER A 353 20.11 -13.06 25.17
C SER A 353 21.50 -13.18 25.79
N GLY A 354 21.75 -12.47 26.89
CA GLY A 354 23.08 -12.29 27.48
C GLY A 354 24.00 -11.34 26.66
N VAL A 355 23.50 -10.69 25.61
CA VAL A 355 24.29 -9.82 24.72
C VAL A 355 23.90 -8.37 24.95
N LYS A 356 24.87 -7.54 25.36
CA LYS A 356 24.71 -6.09 25.47
C LYS A 356 25.00 -5.42 24.12
N LEU A 357 24.10 -4.57 23.66
CA LEU A 357 24.27 -3.76 22.46
C LEU A 357 24.29 -2.28 22.82
N ASP A 358 25.19 -1.53 22.14
CA ASP A 358 25.24 -0.06 22.19
C ASP A 358 24.69 0.56 20.89
N ASP A 359 24.39 -0.26 19.90
CA ASP A 359 23.84 0.12 18.60
C ASP A 359 22.74 -0.87 18.19
N LEU A 360 21.55 -0.34 17.88
CA LEU A 360 20.35 -1.12 17.54
C LEU A 360 20.13 -1.27 16.05
N HIS A 361 21.08 -0.87 15.19
CA HIS A 361 20.92 -1.08 13.75
C HIS A 361 20.96 -2.56 13.38
N LYS A 362 20.26 -2.88 12.29
CA LYS A 362 20.01 -4.24 11.78
C LYS A 362 21.25 -5.15 11.81
N HIS A 363 22.40 -4.69 11.35
CA HIS A 363 23.63 -5.49 11.25
C HIS A 363 24.27 -5.86 12.60
N PHE A 364 23.84 -5.23 13.69
CA PHE A 364 24.20 -5.64 15.06
C PHE A 364 23.13 -6.53 15.66
N VAL A 365 21.87 -6.12 15.59
CA VAL A 365 20.74 -6.80 16.24
C VAL A 365 20.46 -8.17 15.61
N ASP A 366 20.62 -8.33 14.29
CA ASP A 366 20.43 -9.61 13.59
C ASP A 366 21.38 -10.73 14.05
N LYS A 367 22.48 -10.39 14.70
CA LYS A 367 23.42 -11.35 15.26
C LYS A 367 22.99 -11.91 16.63
N VAL A 368 22.02 -11.24 17.26
CA VAL A 368 21.54 -11.62 18.59
C VAL A 368 20.48 -12.70 18.46
N THR A 369 20.71 -13.82 19.13
CA THR A 369 19.74 -14.92 19.24
C THR A 369 19.22 -15.03 20.67
N ILE A 370 17.96 -15.40 20.84
CA ILE A 370 17.34 -15.64 22.13
C ILE A 370 17.08 -17.15 22.28
N PRO A 371 17.43 -17.78 23.41
CA PRO A 371 17.10 -19.19 23.65
C PRO A 371 15.59 -19.42 23.64
N CYS A 372 15.11 -20.42 22.89
CA CYS A 372 13.71 -20.82 22.91
C CYS A 372 13.47 -21.95 23.93
N LYS A 373 12.26 -21.97 24.50
CA LYS A 373 11.82 -23.04 25.40
C LYS A 373 11.87 -24.45 24.80
N CYS A 374 11.78 -24.56 23.46
CA CYS A 374 11.89 -25.84 22.76
C CYS A 374 13.34 -26.33 22.61
N GLY A 375 14.33 -25.57 23.07
CA GLY A 375 15.77 -25.87 22.98
C GLY A 375 16.46 -25.29 21.73
N SER A 376 15.71 -24.68 20.80
CA SER A 376 16.25 -24.02 19.63
C SER A 376 16.63 -22.56 19.92
N LYS A 377 17.16 -21.87 18.92
CA LYS A 377 17.46 -20.43 18.96
C LYS A 377 16.44 -19.65 18.16
N MET A 378 15.94 -18.58 18.76
CA MET A 378 15.07 -17.62 18.09
C MET A 378 15.94 -16.61 17.35
N HIS A 379 15.55 -16.26 16.14
CA HIS A 379 16.16 -15.24 15.30
C HIS A 379 15.22 -14.08 15.12
N ARG A 380 15.77 -12.88 14.99
CA ARG A 380 14.99 -11.69 14.70
C ARG A 380 14.36 -11.80 13.29
N VAL A 381 13.15 -11.28 13.14
CA VAL A 381 12.52 -11.13 11.81
C VAL A 381 13.31 -10.16 10.94
N ASP A 382 13.38 -10.39 9.61
CA ASP A 382 14.32 -9.67 8.74
C ASP A 382 13.97 -8.21 8.48
N GLU A 383 12.71 -7.83 8.67
CA GLU A 383 12.19 -6.53 8.32
C GLU A 383 12.70 -5.42 9.27
N VAL A 384 12.69 -4.20 8.76
CA VAL A 384 12.84 -2.96 9.52
C VAL A 384 11.52 -2.19 9.54
N LEU A 385 11.38 -1.24 10.45
CA LEU A 385 10.20 -0.40 10.53
C LEU A 385 10.15 0.62 9.38
N ASP A 386 8.95 1.02 9.06
CA ASP A 386 8.66 2.18 8.22
C ASP A 386 9.20 3.46 8.87
N CYS A 387 9.87 4.31 8.08
CA CYS A 387 10.37 5.60 8.55
C CYS A 387 9.28 6.51 9.13
N TRP A 388 8.01 6.28 8.76
CA TRP A 388 6.88 6.99 9.32
C TRP A 388 6.49 6.51 10.72
N PHE A 389 6.79 5.25 11.06
CA PHE A 389 6.68 4.77 12.43
C PHE A 389 7.73 5.43 13.33
N GLU A 390 8.96 5.56 12.83
CA GLU A 390 10.05 6.26 13.52
C GLU A 390 9.69 7.73 13.75
N SER A 391 9.34 8.46 12.70
CA SER A 391 8.99 9.89 12.79
C SER A 391 7.71 10.14 13.61
N GLY A 392 6.74 9.22 13.54
CA GLY A 392 5.53 9.25 14.35
C GLY A 392 5.77 9.02 15.85
N SER A 393 6.88 8.37 16.19
CA SER A 393 7.33 8.15 17.58
C SER A 393 8.11 9.33 18.19
N MET A 394 8.39 10.38 17.41
CA MET A 394 9.22 11.52 17.82
C MET A 394 8.79 12.15 19.15
N PRO A 395 7.48 12.38 19.45
CA PRO A 395 7.09 13.04 20.69
C PRO A 395 7.62 12.34 21.96
N TYR A 396 7.80 11.04 21.90
CA TYR A 396 8.28 10.19 22.98
C TYR A 396 9.80 9.99 22.88
N ALA A 397 10.26 9.62 21.68
CA ALA A 397 11.62 9.21 21.42
C ALA A 397 12.66 10.33 21.55
N GLN A 398 12.28 11.59 21.29
CA GLN A 398 13.18 12.73 21.50
C GLN A 398 13.60 12.91 22.96
N ASN A 399 12.81 12.41 23.90
CA ASN A 399 13.07 12.46 25.34
C ASN A 399 13.57 11.14 25.90
N HIS A 400 13.79 10.11 25.06
CA HIS A 400 14.08 8.75 25.49
C HIS A 400 13.04 8.21 26.49
N TYR A 401 11.78 8.62 26.32
CA TYR A 401 10.67 8.17 27.15
C TYR A 401 10.30 6.72 26.81
N PRO A 402 9.99 5.84 27.79
CA PRO A 402 9.82 6.11 29.21
C PRO A 402 11.10 5.88 30.06
N PHE A 403 12.24 5.63 29.43
CA PHE A 403 13.47 5.22 30.11
C PHE A 403 14.10 6.39 30.83
N GLU A 404 14.04 7.59 30.27
CA GLU A 404 14.59 8.83 30.79
C GLU A 404 13.60 9.99 30.59
N ASN A 405 13.93 11.15 31.19
CA ASN A 405 13.31 12.46 30.98
C ASN A 405 11.77 12.47 31.06
N LYS A 406 11.18 11.60 31.90
CA LYS A 406 9.74 11.49 32.09
C LYS A 406 9.07 12.82 32.44
N GLU A 407 9.66 13.60 33.33
CA GLU A 407 9.13 14.92 33.75
C GLU A 407 9.11 15.91 32.59
N ALA A 408 10.14 15.92 31.73
CA ALA A 408 10.20 16.76 30.55
C ALA A 408 9.13 16.36 29.53
N PHE A 409 8.92 15.05 29.35
CA PHE A 409 7.84 14.54 28.51
C PHE A 409 6.46 14.95 29.04
N ASP A 410 6.18 14.71 30.31
CA ASP A 410 4.89 15.03 30.94
C ASP A 410 4.58 16.53 30.88
N ALA A 411 5.61 17.39 30.90
CA ALA A 411 5.46 18.85 30.80
C ALA A 411 5.20 19.33 29.36
N THR A 412 5.61 18.59 28.33
CA THR A 412 5.56 19.03 26.92
C THR A 412 4.60 18.22 26.05
N PHE A 413 4.02 17.14 26.56
CA PHE A 413 3.07 16.31 25.84
C PHE A 413 1.63 16.51 26.34
N PRO A 414 0.63 16.75 25.45
CA PRO A 414 0.78 16.97 24.00
C PRO A 414 1.43 18.31 23.66
N ALA A 415 2.15 18.38 22.54
CA ALA A 415 2.81 19.59 22.06
C ALA A 415 1.80 20.74 21.87
N ASP A 416 2.21 21.98 22.15
CA ASP A 416 1.33 23.13 22.02
C ASP A 416 0.89 23.38 20.57
N PHE A 417 1.83 23.22 19.60
CA PHE A 417 1.48 23.29 18.18
C PHE A 417 2.44 22.52 17.29
N ILE A 418 2.01 22.23 16.08
CA ILE A 418 2.80 21.71 14.97
C ILE A 418 2.46 22.52 13.70
N ALA A 419 3.45 22.78 12.84
CA ALA A 419 3.27 23.51 11.60
C ALA A 419 4.01 22.83 10.46
N GLU A 420 3.26 22.32 9.47
CA GLU A 420 3.78 21.64 8.27
C GLU A 420 2.87 21.87 7.06
N GLY A 421 3.30 21.39 5.89
CA GLY A 421 2.53 21.48 4.66
C GLY A 421 1.29 20.60 4.65
N LEU A 422 0.35 20.91 3.75
CA LEU A 422 -0.92 20.19 3.58
C LEU A 422 -0.73 18.69 3.29
N ASP A 423 0.33 18.32 2.60
CA ASP A 423 0.65 16.92 2.30
C ASP A 423 0.84 16.06 3.56
N GLN A 424 1.20 16.69 4.71
CA GLN A 424 1.37 15.99 5.99
C GLN A 424 0.04 15.54 6.63
N THR A 425 -1.10 15.96 6.12
CA THR A 425 -2.40 15.36 6.47
C THR A 425 -2.49 13.88 6.08
N ARG A 426 -1.65 13.45 5.13
CA ARG A 426 -1.47 12.05 4.72
C ARG A 426 0.00 11.63 4.86
N GLY A 427 0.61 12.01 5.96
CA GLY A 427 1.99 11.74 6.30
C GLY A 427 2.18 11.89 7.80
N TRP A 428 3.00 12.83 8.23
CA TRP A 428 3.41 12.95 9.63
C TRP A 428 2.25 13.25 10.60
N PHE A 429 1.31 14.14 10.26
CA PHE A 429 0.14 14.38 11.12
C PHE A 429 -0.67 13.11 11.38
N TYR A 430 -0.80 12.27 10.35
CA TYR A 430 -1.54 11.01 10.45
C TYR A 430 -0.80 10.03 11.38
N THR A 431 0.48 9.78 11.15
CA THR A 431 1.24 8.80 11.95
C THR A 431 1.40 9.22 13.40
N LEU A 432 1.61 10.53 13.66
CA LEU A 432 1.56 11.09 15.00
C LEU A 432 0.21 10.83 15.68
N THR A 433 -0.90 11.05 14.98
CA THR A 433 -2.26 10.84 15.52
C THR A 433 -2.52 9.36 15.81
N VAL A 434 -2.09 8.46 14.92
CA VAL A 434 -2.22 7.01 15.13
C VAL A 434 -1.52 6.59 16.41
N LEU A 435 -0.23 6.92 16.56
CA LEU A 435 0.56 6.50 17.72
C LEU A 435 0.10 7.19 19.01
N GLY A 436 -0.23 8.48 18.97
CA GLY A 436 -0.76 9.20 20.13
C GLY A 436 -2.09 8.61 20.62
N ALA A 437 -3.01 8.31 19.71
CA ALA A 437 -4.27 7.68 20.04
C ALA A 437 -4.08 6.25 20.59
N ALA A 438 -3.21 5.46 19.95
CA ALA A 438 -2.97 4.07 20.34
C ALA A 438 -2.24 3.93 21.69
N LEU A 439 -1.28 4.81 21.98
CA LEU A 439 -0.49 4.78 23.22
C LEU A 439 -1.23 5.45 24.39
N PHE A 440 -1.77 6.65 24.18
CA PHE A 440 -2.25 7.55 25.23
C PHE A 440 -3.73 7.92 25.12
N GLY A 441 -4.47 7.46 24.10
CA GLY A 441 -5.88 7.78 23.91
C GLY A 441 -6.15 9.25 23.53
N GLN A 442 -5.13 9.99 23.07
CA GLN A 442 -5.23 11.40 22.74
C GLN A 442 -4.34 11.82 21.58
N SER A 443 -4.58 13.03 21.04
CA SER A 443 -3.67 13.62 20.05
C SER A 443 -2.35 14.03 20.69
N PRO A 444 -1.20 13.87 20.00
CA PRO A 444 0.09 14.34 20.50
C PRO A 444 0.31 15.85 20.31
N MET A 445 -0.65 16.58 19.74
CA MET A 445 -0.62 18.02 19.52
C MET A 445 -1.97 18.66 19.82
N LYS A 446 -1.94 19.91 20.33
CA LYS A 446 -3.11 20.73 20.66
C LYS A 446 -3.59 21.57 19.48
N ASN A 447 -2.64 22.10 18.70
CA ASN A 447 -2.91 22.99 17.57
C ASN A 447 -2.11 22.55 16.34
N VAL A 448 -2.74 22.56 15.17
CA VAL A 448 -2.11 22.24 13.88
C VAL A 448 -2.24 23.43 12.94
N VAL A 449 -1.09 23.94 12.50
CA VAL A 449 -1.01 24.97 11.47
C VAL A 449 -0.62 24.31 10.16
N VAL A 450 -1.48 24.37 9.16
CA VAL A 450 -1.25 23.76 7.85
C VAL A 450 -0.84 24.83 6.85
N ASN A 451 0.40 24.74 6.41
CA ASN A 451 0.96 25.67 5.43
C ASN A 451 0.53 25.26 4.02
N GLY A 452 0.30 26.26 3.16
CA GLY A 452 0.14 26.06 1.73
C GLY A 452 1.42 25.52 1.08
N LEU A 453 1.30 24.97 -0.12
CA LEU A 453 2.45 24.51 -0.90
C LEU A 453 3.10 25.69 -1.62
N VAL A 454 4.42 25.82 -1.49
CA VAL A 454 5.21 26.71 -2.33
C VAL A 454 5.42 26.03 -3.68
N LEU A 455 4.91 26.66 -4.73
CA LEU A 455 4.98 26.13 -6.09
C LEU A 455 6.17 26.72 -6.86
N ALA A 456 6.65 25.99 -7.84
CA ALA A 456 7.61 26.49 -8.81
C ALA A 456 6.94 27.52 -9.78
N GLU A 457 7.74 28.20 -10.59
CA GLU A 457 7.26 29.22 -11.55
C GLU A 457 6.20 28.66 -12.51
N ASP A 458 6.30 27.39 -12.87
CA ASP A 458 5.36 26.67 -13.73
C ASP A 458 4.10 26.14 -13.01
N GLY A 459 3.90 26.51 -11.75
CA GLY A 459 2.76 26.09 -10.93
C GLY A 459 2.85 24.65 -10.40
N ARG A 460 3.92 23.91 -10.69
CA ARG A 460 4.12 22.55 -10.18
C ARG A 460 4.75 22.54 -8.79
N LYS A 461 4.49 21.49 -8.04
CA LYS A 461 5.17 21.25 -6.74
C LYS A 461 6.69 21.24 -6.94
N MET A 462 7.41 21.97 -6.09
CA MET A 462 8.86 21.94 -6.04
C MET A 462 9.35 20.54 -5.68
N SER A 463 10.33 20.02 -6.38
CA SER A 463 10.95 18.73 -6.04
C SER A 463 12.45 18.71 -6.37
N LYS A 464 13.20 18.02 -5.53
CA LYS A 464 14.64 17.78 -5.74
C LYS A 464 14.93 17.09 -7.08
N ARG A 465 14.04 16.22 -7.51
CA ARG A 465 14.14 15.50 -8.79
C ARG A 465 14.02 16.43 -10.00
N LEU A 466 13.04 17.34 -9.96
CA LEU A 466 12.79 18.28 -11.05
C LEU A 466 13.77 19.45 -11.05
N LYS A 467 14.45 19.69 -9.91
CA LYS A 467 15.33 20.87 -9.72
C LYS A 467 14.66 22.18 -10.16
N ASN A 468 13.36 22.28 -9.92
CA ASN A 468 12.51 23.38 -10.39
C ASN A 468 12.37 24.51 -9.35
N TYR A 469 13.40 24.71 -8.55
CA TYR A 469 13.52 25.80 -7.58
C TYR A 469 14.99 26.25 -7.51
N PRO A 470 15.25 27.53 -7.19
CA PRO A 470 16.60 28.04 -7.05
C PRO A 470 17.27 27.47 -5.76
N GLU A 471 18.58 27.39 -5.79
CA GLU A 471 19.36 27.08 -4.58
C GLU A 471 19.16 28.17 -3.52
N VAL A 472 18.97 27.75 -2.26
CA VAL A 472 18.63 28.69 -1.17
C VAL A 472 19.71 29.73 -0.95
N ASP A 473 20.99 29.33 -1.02
CA ASP A 473 22.11 30.26 -0.86
C ASP A 473 22.15 31.32 -1.96
N TYR A 474 21.81 30.98 -3.24
CA TYR A 474 21.66 31.94 -4.31
C TYR A 474 20.58 33.00 -4.02
N VAL A 475 19.45 32.56 -3.47
CA VAL A 475 18.36 33.48 -3.11
C VAL A 475 18.78 34.41 -1.96
N PHE A 476 19.48 33.87 -0.97
CA PHE A 476 20.01 34.67 0.14
C PHE A 476 21.02 35.73 -0.31
N ASP A 477 21.90 35.36 -1.23
CA ASP A 477 22.95 36.26 -1.68
C ASP A 477 22.41 37.36 -2.61
N LYS A 478 21.36 37.03 -3.37
CA LYS A 478 20.75 37.99 -4.33
C LYS A 478 19.69 38.89 -3.69
N TYR A 479 18.85 38.35 -2.80
CA TYR A 479 17.67 39.05 -2.29
C TYR A 479 17.68 39.25 -0.78
N GLY A 480 18.50 38.53 -0.06
CA GLY A 480 18.53 38.52 1.41
C GLY A 480 17.56 37.53 2.05
N ALA A 481 17.85 37.13 3.28
CA ALA A 481 17.03 36.18 4.03
C ALA A 481 15.67 36.78 4.41
N ASP A 482 15.60 38.08 4.70
CA ASP A 482 14.36 38.75 5.11
C ASP A 482 13.35 38.79 3.95
N ALA A 483 13.82 39.05 2.73
CA ALA A 483 12.96 39.02 1.54
C ALA A 483 12.38 37.63 1.28
N LEU A 484 13.20 36.57 1.43
CA LEU A 484 12.71 35.21 1.31
C LEU A 484 11.72 34.83 2.40
N ARG A 485 11.99 35.23 3.64
CA ARG A 485 11.06 35.00 4.77
C ARG A 485 9.72 35.69 4.53
N LEU A 486 9.73 36.94 4.13
CA LEU A 486 8.50 37.70 3.83
C LEU A 486 7.73 37.06 2.66
N PHE A 487 8.42 36.63 1.63
CA PHE A 487 7.79 35.90 0.50
C PHE A 487 7.12 34.62 0.96
N LEU A 488 7.80 33.79 1.75
CA LEU A 488 7.25 32.53 2.26
C LEU A 488 6.05 32.74 3.22
N MET A 489 6.08 33.83 4.03
CA MET A 489 4.96 34.18 4.92
C MET A 489 3.73 34.69 4.16
N ASN A 490 3.93 35.33 3.01
CA ASN A 490 2.88 35.80 2.12
C ASN A 490 2.48 34.80 1.04
N ALA A 491 3.24 33.70 0.88
CA ALA A 491 2.85 32.63 -0.01
C ALA A 491 1.50 32.07 0.45
N ALA A 492 0.58 31.95 -0.49
CA ALA A 492 -0.82 31.66 -0.23
C ALA A 492 -1.01 30.61 0.85
N ALA A 493 -1.52 31.06 2.01
CA ALA A 493 -2.21 30.17 2.92
C ALA A 493 -3.37 29.56 2.12
N MET A 494 -3.62 28.26 2.30
CA MET A 494 -4.72 27.58 1.65
C MET A 494 -6.06 28.10 2.09
#